data_88b83459b0ebb4a2a5471e2ceb4f1d4a
#
_entry.id   88b83459b0ebb4a2a5471e2ceb4f1d4a
#
_cell.length_a   1.000
_cell.length_b   1.000
_cell.length_c   1.000
_cell.angle_alpha   90.00
_cell.angle_beta   90.00
_cell.angle_gamma   90.00
#
_symmetry.space_group_name_H-M   'P 1'
#
loop_
_entity.id
_entity.type
_entity.pdbx_description
1 polymer ?
#
loop_
_entity_poly.entity_id
_entity_poly.type
_entity_poly.pdbx_seq_one_letter_code
_entity_poly.pdbx_strand_id
1 'polypeptide(L)'
;MIGCDCVVCRSPDPRDNRLRSSIYVQTPECSWVVDTGTDFRTQALRENIRTVDAVIFTHSHTDHIMGFDDLRRFSHVRGSMPVYASVETMHDLERVFQFAFKTLDPFPWYLKPEPHVIDGSFELGGTLITPLPVPHGDSIVNGYLFSRGGEKLVAYLSDCSAVPDEIAREISQVKALIIDALRDKPHPTHLSVKQALEVAARVKPEATYFTHISHELPQAAEARLQASARIGYDGLRLSF
;
A
#
# COMPACT_ATOMS: atom_id res chain seq x y z
N MET A 1 -0.58 -3.46 19.36
CA MET A 1 -2.00 -3.06 19.52
C MET A 1 -2.18 -2.38 20.88
N ILE A 2 -2.95 -1.31 20.96
CA ILE A 2 -3.17 -0.55 22.20
C ILE A 2 -3.75 -1.47 23.29
N GLY A 3 -3.11 -1.49 24.46
CA GLY A 3 -3.55 -2.28 25.63
C GLY A 3 -3.40 -3.78 25.50
N CYS A 4 -2.66 -4.29 24.52
CA CYS A 4 -2.45 -5.74 24.30
C CYS A 4 -1.08 -6.18 24.81
N ASP A 5 -1.07 -7.27 25.59
CA ASP A 5 0.13 -7.88 26.16
C ASP A 5 0.49 -9.24 25.52
N CYS A 6 0.00 -9.50 24.28
CA CYS A 6 0.33 -10.74 23.58
C CYS A 6 1.80 -10.82 23.19
N VAL A 7 2.25 -12.01 22.78
CA VAL A 7 3.64 -12.30 22.40
C VAL A 7 4.17 -11.33 21.33
N VAL A 8 3.35 -10.95 20.34
CA VAL A 8 3.76 -10.03 19.28
C VAL A 8 3.87 -8.59 19.81
N CYS A 9 2.87 -8.10 20.58
CA CYS A 9 2.87 -6.74 21.12
C CYS A 9 3.97 -6.50 22.16
N ARG A 10 4.53 -7.57 22.75
CA ARG A 10 5.63 -7.54 23.72
C ARG A 10 6.93 -8.11 23.14
N SER A 11 6.96 -8.39 21.85
CA SER A 11 8.14 -8.97 21.19
C SER A 11 9.33 -8.02 21.26
N PRO A 12 10.54 -8.53 21.56
CA PRO A 12 11.79 -7.78 21.43
C PRO A 12 12.28 -7.68 19.99
N ASP A 13 11.69 -8.44 19.04
CA ASP A 13 12.03 -8.34 17.62
C ASP A 13 11.43 -7.04 17.04
N PRO A 14 12.25 -6.09 16.56
CA PRO A 14 11.76 -4.84 16.01
C PRO A 14 10.86 -5.02 14.79
N ARG A 15 10.95 -6.17 14.09
CA ARG A 15 10.09 -6.49 12.94
C ARG A 15 8.64 -6.82 13.34
N ASP A 16 8.39 -7.10 14.62
CA ASP A 16 7.04 -7.24 15.17
C ASP A 16 6.39 -5.90 15.52
N ASN A 17 7.15 -4.81 15.52
CA ASN A 17 6.65 -3.45 15.73
C ASN A 17 6.26 -2.82 14.39
N ARG A 18 5.09 -3.19 13.89
CA ARG A 18 4.59 -2.83 12.55
C ARG A 18 3.68 -1.62 12.62
N LEU A 19 3.93 -0.67 11.74
CA LEU A 19 3.08 0.48 11.46
C LEU A 19 2.05 0.13 10.37
N ARG A 20 1.23 1.10 9.95
CA ARG A 20 0.21 0.91 8.91
C ARG A 20 0.83 0.61 7.55
N SER A 21 0.14 -0.21 6.76
CA SER A 21 0.63 -0.65 5.45
C SER A 21 0.78 0.54 4.50
N SER A 22 1.95 0.63 3.88
CA SER A 22 2.28 1.63 2.85
C SER A 22 3.51 1.14 2.10
N ILE A 23 3.65 1.52 0.84
CA ILE A 23 4.89 1.34 0.10
C ILE A 23 5.36 2.68 -0.48
N TYR A 24 6.67 2.91 -0.41
CA TYR A 24 7.32 4.00 -1.09
C TYR A 24 8.10 3.45 -2.28
N VAL A 25 7.84 3.97 -3.45
CA VAL A 25 8.50 3.56 -4.70
C VAL A 25 9.36 4.70 -5.21
N GLN A 26 10.58 4.37 -5.61
CA GLN A 26 11.53 5.32 -6.19
C GLN A 26 12.08 4.78 -7.49
N THR A 27 12.01 5.59 -8.54
CA THR A 27 12.66 5.36 -9.83
C THR A 27 13.69 6.45 -10.07
N PRO A 28 14.52 6.36 -11.13
CA PRO A 28 15.42 7.46 -11.49
C PRO A 28 14.69 8.78 -11.81
N GLU A 29 13.43 8.71 -12.27
CA GLU A 29 12.67 9.86 -12.75
C GLU A 29 11.79 10.50 -11.69
N CYS A 30 11.21 9.71 -10.81
CA CYS A 30 10.29 10.20 -9.77
C CYS A 30 10.10 9.21 -8.62
N SER A 31 9.39 9.67 -7.59
CA SER A 31 9.03 8.87 -6.42
C SER A 31 7.57 9.03 -6.06
N TRP A 32 6.93 7.99 -5.56
CA TRP A 32 5.56 8.06 -5.06
C TRP A 32 5.35 7.16 -3.86
N VAL A 33 4.29 7.44 -3.12
CA VAL A 33 3.83 6.60 -2.01
C VAL A 33 2.47 6.02 -2.36
N VAL A 34 2.25 4.75 -2.00
CA VAL A 34 0.91 4.14 -2.00
C VAL A 34 0.44 4.11 -0.55
N ASP A 35 -0.68 4.77 -0.31
CA ASP A 35 -1.32 5.01 0.98
C ASP A 35 -0.47 5.84 1.97
N THR A 36 -1.15 6.74 2.66
CA THR A 36 -0.60 7.55 3.75
C THR A 36 -1.45 7.35 5.01
N GLY A 37 -1.24 6.22 5.68
CA GLY A 37 -1.94 5.93 6.94
C GLY A 37 -1.55 6.88 8.06
N THR A 38 -2.11 6.67 9.24
CA THR A 38 -1.84 7.49 10.45
C THR A 38 -0.36 7.56 10.83
N ASP A 39 0.43 6.59 10.41
CA ASP A 39 1.85 6.46 10.75
C ASP A 39 2.79 7.05 9.68
N PHE A 40 2.25 7.59 8.58
CA PHE A 40 3.03 8.06 7.42
C PHE A 40 4.17 9.01 7.82
N ARG A 41 3.90 9.97 8.71
CA ARG A 41 4.94 10.89 9.20
C ARG A 41 6.09 10.14 9.88
N THR A 42 5.78 9.18 10.73
CA THR A 42 6.79 8.37 11.42
C THR A 42 7.59 7.53 10.43
N GLN A 43 6.91 6.93 9.46
CA GLN A 43 7.53 6.14 8.38
C GLN A 43 8.47 7.00 7.53
N ALA A 44 8.00 8.16 7.08
CA ALA A 44 8.79 9.09 6.26
C ALA A 44 10.05 9.60 6.97
N LEU A 45 9.95 9.90 8.28
CA LEU A 45 11.09 10.32 9.09
C LEU A 45 12.10 9.18 9.30
N ARG A 46 11.63 7.97 9.64
CA ARG A 46 12.47 6.79 9.85
C ARG A 46 13.25 6.43 8.59
N GLU A 47 12.59 6.40 7.43
CA GLU A 47 13.19 6.02 6.16
C GLU A 47 13.90 7.19 5.45
N ASN A 48 13.91 8.38 6.09
CA ASN A 48 14.52 9.58 5.52
C ASN A 48 13.98 9.93 4.13
N ILE A 49 12.66 9.79 3.91
CA ILE A 49 11.99 10.12 2.66
C ILE A 49 12.08 11.65 2.43
N ARG A 50 12.73 12.07 1.36
CA ARG A 50 12.98 13.48 1.05
C ARG A 50 12.10 14.02 -0.06
N THR A 51 11.62 13.13 -0.93
CA THR A 51 10.79 13.47 -2.09
C THR A 51 9.58 12.55 -2.15
N VAL A 52 8.44 13.10 -2.48
CA VAL A 52 7.24 12.39 -2.89
C VAL A 52 6.64 13.20 -4.03
N ASP A 53 6.64 12.63 -5.23
CA ASP A 53 6.20 13.30 -6.45
C ASP A 53 4.73 13.05 -6.74
N ALA A 54 4.16 11.97 -6.22
CA ALA A 54 2.75 11.63 -6.31
C ALA A 54 2.33 10.74 -5.13
N VAL A 55 1.03 10.69 -4.86
CA VAL A 55 0.42 9.71 -3.96
C VAL A 55 -0.66 8.93 -4.69
N ILE A 56 -0.72 7.63 -4.43
CA ILE A 56 -1.73 6.71 -4.97
C ILE A 56 -2.46 6.10 -3.78
N PHE A 57 -3.79 6.05 -3.83
CA PHE A 57 -4.58 5.44 -2.77
C PHE A 57 -5.24 4.16 -3.22
N THR A 58 -5.15 3.13 -2.36
CA THR A 58 -5.86 1.87 -2.56
C THR A 58 -7.35 2.02 -2.27
N HIS A 59 -7.68 2.64 -1.15
CA HIS A 59 -9.05 2.91 -0.68
C HIS A 59 -9.07 3.93 0.46
N SER A 60 -10.26 4.27 0.97
CA SER A 60 -10.47 5.38 1.90
C SER A 60 -10.52 5.01 3.39
N HIS A 61 -10.15 3.79 3.80
CA HIS A 61 -10.08 3.46 5.22
C HIS A 61 -9.05 4.35 5.95
N THR A 62 -9.31 4.63 7.23
CA THR A 62 -8.53 5.60 8.02
C THR A 62 -7.05 5.24 8.14
N ASP A 63 -6.73 3.97 8.21
CA ASP A 63 -5.36 3.48 8.28
C ASP A 63 -4.59 3.58 6.94
N HIS A 64 -5.27 3.98 5.85
CA HIS A 64 -4.68 4.25 4.55
C HIS A 64 -4.63 5.73 4.17
N ILE A 65 -5.53 6.59 4.72
CA ILE A 65 -5.62 7.98 4.27
C ILE A 65 -5.28 9.04 5.33
N MET A 66 -5.30 8.74 6.64
CA MET A 66 -5.30 9.79 7.67
C MET A 66 -3.96 10.53 7.87
N GLY A 67 -2.88 10.09 7.23
CA GLY A 67 -1.62 10.83 7.14
C GLY A 67 -1.53 11.75 5.90
N PHE A 68 -2.63 11.94 5.16
CA PHE A 68 -2.66 12.73 3.93
C PHE A 68 -2.11 14.15 4.07
N ASP A 69 -2.42 14.83 5.18
CA ASP A 69 -1.96 16.21 5.40
C ASP A 69 -0.43 16.32 5.55
N ASP A 70 0.26 15.26 5.95
CA ASP A 70 1.73 15.27 6.04
C ASP A 70 2.42 15.36 4.66
N LEU A 71 1.69 15.11 3.57
CA LEU A 71 2.16 15.34 2.20
C LEU A 71 2.36 16.82 1.88
N ARG A 72 1.82 17.75 2.67
CA ARG A 72 1.95 19.21 2.46
C ARG A 72 3.40 19.66 2.33
N ARG A 73 4.34 19.02 3.05
CA ARG A 73 5.77 19.33 2.95
C ARG A 73 6.30 19.14 1.52
N PHE A 74 5.84 18.09 0.85
CA PHE A 74 6.26 17.76 -0.51
C PHE A 74 5.51 18.63 -1.54
N SER A 75 4.21 18.88 -1.33
CA SER A 75 3.44 19.78 -2.20
C SER A 75 3.96 21.21 -2.19
N HIS A 76 4.49 21.70 -1.06
CA HIS A 76 5.14 23.00 -0.98
C HIS A 76 6.35 23.14 -1.87
N VAL A 77 7.15 22.09 -1.99
CA VAL A 77 8.36 22.07 -2.83
C VAL A 77 7.99 22.00 -4.31
N ARG A 78 6.94 21.25 -4.65
CA ARG A 78 6.50 21.02 -6.03
C ARG A 78 5.51 22.04 -6.57
N GLY A 79 4.76 22.70 -5.69
CA GLY A 79 3.61 23.55 -6.02
C GLY A 79 2.26 22.87 -5.88
N SER A 80 2.15 21.57 -6.20
CA SER A 80 0.97 20.73 -5.99
C SER A 80 1.40 19.31 -5.61
N MET A 81 0.42 18.47 -5.24
CA MET A 81 0.60 17.03 -5.00
C MET A 81 -0.37 16.25 -5.88
N PRO A 82 0.10 15.59 -6.94
CA PRO A 82 -0.71 14.66 -7.72
C PRO A 82 -1.25 13.53 -6.83
N VAL A 83 -2.58 13.35 -6.85
CA VAL A 83 -3.30 12.38 -6.02
C VAL A 83 -4.09 11.46 -6.94
N TYR A 84 -3.73 10.19 -6.96
CA TYR A 84 -4.37 9.16 -7.79
C TYR A 84 -5.25 8.28 -6.91
N ALA A 85 -6.53 8.14 -7.25
CA ALA A 85 -7.48 7.29 -6.53
C ALA A 85 -8.66 6.88 -7.42
N SER A 86 -9.41 5.85 -7.02
CA SER A 86 -10.72 5.57 -7.64
C SER A 86 -11.69 6.75 -7.41
N VAL A 87 -12.78 6.79 -8.15
CA VAL A 87 -13.84 7.81 -8.00
C VAL A 87 -14.31 7.87 -6.54
N GLU A 88 -14.61 6.71 -5.95
CA GLU A 88 -15.14 6.60 -4.59
C GLU A 88 -14.12 7.08 -3.56
N THR A 89 -12.88 6.64 -3.69
CA THR A 89 -11.79 7.03 -2.78
C THR A 89 -11.48 8.53 -2.91
N MET A 90 -11.49 9.09 -4.13
CA MET A 90 -11.29 10.52 -4.35
C MET A 90 -12.39 11.35 -3.70
N HIS A 91 -13.66 10.95 -3.87
CA HIS A 91 -14.79 11.60 -3.22
C HIS A 91 -14.67 11.58 -1.68
N ASP A 92 -14.21 10.46 -1.09
CA ASP A 92 -13.99 10.38 0.36
C ASP A 92 -12.82 11.28 0.81
N LEU A 93 -11.72 11.33 0.05
CA LEU A 93 -10.61 12.26 0.33
C LEU A 93 -11.07 13.71 0.32
N GLU A 94 -11.84 14.12 -0.69
CA GLU A 94 -12.42 15.47 -0.79
C GLU A 94 -13.34 15.79 0.39
N ARG A 95 -14.13 14.81 0.84
CA ARG A 95 -15.03 14.94 1.98
C ARG A 95 -14.29 15.05 3.31
N VAL A 96 -13.27 14.20 3.53
CA VAL A 96 -12.51 14.15 4.79
C VAL A 96 -11.54 15.34 4.90
N PHE A 97 -10.87 15.69 3.80
CA PHE A 97 -9.85 16.74 3.76
C PHE A 97 -10.32 17.99 3.01
N GLN A 98 -11.59 18.39 3.20
CA GLN A 98 -12.21 19.53 2.52
C GLN A 98 -11.34 20.79 2.49
N PHE A 99 -10.58 21.06 3.55
CA PHE A 99 -9.72 22.24 3.66
C PHE A 99 -8.61 22.26 2.60
N ALA A 100 -8.14 21.08 2.16
CA ALA A 100 -7.08 20.93 1.17
C ALA A 100 -7.60 21.02 -0.27
N PHE A 101 -8.85 20.56 -0.51
CA PHE A 101 -9.46 20.51 -1.84
C PHE A 101 -10.26 21.78 -2.22
N LYS A 102 -10.38 22.76 -1.32
CA LYS A 102 -11.04 24.03 -1.63
C LYS A 102 -10.23 24.81 -2.67
N THR A 103 -10.88 25.13 -3.78
CA THR A 103 -10.26 25.78 -4.94
C THR A 103 -10.19 27.32 -4.85
N LEU A 104 -11.01 27.95 -3.99
CA LEU A 104 -11.06 29.39 -3.82
C LEU A 104 -10.10 29.82 -2.71
N ASP A 105 -8.98 30.42 -3.11
CA ASP A 105 -7.97 31.02 -2.24
C ASP A 105 -7.46 30.07 -1.12
N PRO A 106 -6.81 28.94 -1.47
CA PRO A 106 -6.30 28.01 -0.48
C PRO A 106 -5.23 28.69 0.35
N PHE A 107 -5.32 28.54 1.67
CA PHE A 107 -4.29 29.07 2.57
C PHE A 107 -2.91 28.54 2.13
N PRO A 108 -1.88 29.43 1.97
CA PRO A 108 -0.61 29.07 1.31
C PRO A 108 0.09 27.83 1.87
N TRP A 109 -0.16 27.51 3.14
CA TRP A 109 0.52 26.42 3.86
C TRP A 109 -0.29 25.10 3.90
N TYR A 110 -1.47 25.08 3.30
CA TYR A 110 -2.22 23.82 3.18
C TYR A 110 -1.63 22.91 2.09
N LEU A 111 -1.88 21.62 2.23
CA LEU A 111 -1.69 20.69 1.14
C LEU A 111 -2.48 21.15 -0.08
N LYS A 112 -1.86 21.06 -1.25
CA LYS A 112 -2.48 21.42 -2.54
C LYS A 112 -2.61 20.15 -3.38
N PRO A 113 -3.66 19.35 -3.18
CA PRO A 113 -3.87 18.15 -3.99
C PRO A 113 -4.23 18.53 -5.43
N GLU A 114 -3.75 17.69 -6.34
CA GLU A 114 -4.11 17.70 -7.77
C GLU A 114 -4.79 16.37 -8.08
N PRO A 115 -6.14 16.31 -8.08
CA PRO A 115 -6.86 15.05 -8.21
C PRO A 115 -6.74 14.43 -9.61
N HIS A 116 -6.41 13.13 -9.64
CA HIS A 116 -6.40 12.28 -10.83
C HIS A 116 -7.25 11.04 -10.53
N VAL A 117 -8.46 11.00 -11.09
CA VAL A 117 -9.33 9.83 -10.96
C VAL A 117 -8.81 8.72 -11.86
N ILE A 118 -8.62 7.54 -11.26
CA ILE A 118 -8.13 6.33 -11.96
C ILE A 118 -9.32 5.67 -12.65
N ASP A 119 -9.28 5.60 -13.97
CA ASP A 119 -10.25 4.89 -14.84
C ASP A 119 -9.60 3.77 -15.68
N GLY A 120 -8.28 3.58 -15.54
CA GLY A 120 -7.48 2.59 -16.23
C GLY A 120 -6.02 2.68 -15.82
N SER A 121 -5.14 2.04 -16.60
CA SER A 121 -3.70 2.12 -16.38
C SER A 121 -3.18 3.53 -16.67
N PHE A 122 -2.20 3.98 -15.90
CA PHE A 122 -1.54 5.28 -16.05
C PHE A 122 -0.02 5.12 -15.85
N GLU A 123 0.73 6.16 -16.15
CA GLU A 123 2.19 6.13 -16.10
C GLU A 123 2.77 7.17 -15.14
N LEU A 124 3.72 6.75 -14.31
CA LEU A 124 4.55 7.62 -13.48
C LEU A 124 6.02 7.26 -13.68
N GLY A 125 6.85 8.23 -14.13
CA GLY A 125 8.29 8.04 -14.27
C GLY A 125 8.70 6.81 -15.07
N GLY A 126 8.06 6.55 -16.20
CA GLY A 126 8.33 5.39 -17.04
C GLY A 126 7.86 4.04 -16.45
N THR A 127 7.06 4.07 -15.40
CA THR A 127 6.43 2.90 -14.79
C THR A 127 4.94 2.91 -15.12
N LEU A 128 4.47 1.88 -15.81
CA LEU A 128 3.04 1.62 -16.03
C LEU A 128 2.43 1.08 -14.74
N ILE A 129 1.38 1.73 -14.27
CA ILE A 129 0.63 1.37 -13.06
C ILE A 129 -0.76 0.93 -13.47
N THR A 130 -1.07 -0.34 -13.26
CA THR A 130 -2.36 -0.93 -13.59
C THR A 130 -3.16 -1.16 -12.32
N PRO A 131 -4.36 -0.57 -12.17
CA PRO A 131 -5.24 -0.83 -11.04
C PRO A 131 -5.75 -2.27 -11.10
N LEU A 132 -5.80 -2.90 -9.94
CA LEU A 132 -6.22 -4.28 -9.74
C LEU A 132 -7.41 -4.28 -8.78
N PRO A 133 -8.66 -4.22 -9.27
CA PRO A 133 -9.83 -4.20 -8.39
C PRO A 133 -9.98 -5.56 -7.67
N VAL A 134 -9.99 -5.53 -6.35
CA VAL A 134 -10.13 -6.71 -5.49
C VAL A 134 -11.19 -6.48 -4.41
N PRO A 135 -11.92 -7.53 -4.00
CA PRO A 135 -12.92 -7.41 -2.93
C PRO A 135 -12.26 -7.24 -1.57
N HIS A 136 -12.83 -6.36 -0.74
CA HIS A 136 -12.48 -6.10 0.64
C HIS A 136 -13.76 -5.94 1.47
N GLY A 137 -14.29 -7.03 2.02
CA GLY A 137 -15.62 -7.06 2.59
C GLY A 137 -16.69 -6.77 1.53
N ASP A 138 -17.54 -5.80 1.79
CA ASP A 138 -18.62 -5.37 0.88
C ASP A 138 -18.15 -4.32 -0.16
N SER A 139 -16.87 -3.96 -0.13
CA SER A 139 -16.29 -2.94 -1.01
C SER A 139 -15.33 -3.57 -2.03
N ILE A 140 -15.13 -2.87 -3.15
CA ILE A 140 -14.03 -3.11 -4.08
C ILE A 140 -12.97 -2.04 -3.83
N VAL A 141 -11.73 -2.48 -3.67
CA VAL A 141 -10.57 -1.61 -3.47
C VAL A 141 -9.54 -1.85 -4.56
N ASN A 142 -8.61 -0.93 -4.77
CA ASN A 142 -7.56 -1.11 -5.75
C ASN A 142 -6.29 -1.66 -5.11
N GLY A 143 -5.81 -2.80 -5.62
CA GLY A 143 -4.39 -3.08 -5.64
C GLY A 143 -3.75 -2.44 -6.87
N TYR A 144 -2.43 -2.63 -7.04
CA TYR A 144 -1.69 -2.06 -8.17
C TYR A 144 -0.63 -3.02 -8.68
N LEU A 145 -0.54 -3.14 -10.02
CA LEU A 145 0.59 -3.76 -10.70
C LEU A 145 1.52 -2.66 -11.24
N PHE A 146 2.78 -2.72 -10.86
CA PHE A 146 3.83 -1.84 -11.35
C PHE A 146 4.68 -2.58 -12.38
N SER A 147 4.70 -2.06 -13.62
CA SER A 147 5.46 -2.65 -14.73
C SER A 147 6.40 -1.63 -15.34
N ARG A 148 7.61 -2.05 -15.71
CA ARG A 148 8.60 -1.18 -16.35
C ARG A 148 9.38 -1.96 -17.41
N GLY A 149 9.58 -1.35 -18.57
CA GLY A 149 10.29 -2.01 -19.67
C GLY A 149 9.63 -3.28 -20.18
N GLY A 150 8.31 -3.43 -20.00
CA GLY A 150 7.56 -4.65 -20.35
C GLY A 150 7.60 -5.76 -19.29
N GLU A 151 8.33 -5.57 -18.18
CA GLU A 151 8.40 -6.52 -17.07
C GLU A 151 7.42 -6.15 -15.95
N LYS A 152 6.74 -7.15 -15.39
CA LYS A 152 5.89 -7.02 -14.20
C LYS A 152 6.77 -7.08 -12.95
N LEU A 153 7.00 -5.95 -12.30
CA LEU A 153 7.95 -5.86 -11.18
C LEU A 153 7.29 -6.15 -9.84
N VAL A 154 6.20 -5.44 -9.52
CA VAL A 154 5.52 -5.57 -8.23
C VAL A 154 4.02 -5.61 -8.42
N ALA A 155 3.34 -6.57 -7.81
CA ALA A 155 1.91 -6.52 -7.55
C ALA A 155 1.69 -6.26 -6.06
N TYR A 156 0.97 -5.19 -5.73
CA TYR A 156 0.67 -4.76 -4.37
C TYR A 156 -0.83 -4.89 -4.10
N LEU A 157 -1.20 -5.77 -3.20
CA LEU A 157 -2.58 -6.09 -2.78
C LEU A 157 -2.65 -6.00 -1.26
N SER A 158 -2.76 -4.78 -0.68
CA SER A 158 -2.67 -4.56 0.77
C SER A 158 -3.85 -5.10 1.54
N ASP A 159 -5.06 -4.87 1.03
CA ASP A 159 -6.31 -5.20 1.66
C ASP A 159 -7.19 -5.94 0.67
N CYS A 160 -7.41 -7.22 0.92
CA CYS A 160 -8.31 -8.00 0.10
C CYS A 160 -8.82 -9.24 0.82
N SER A 161 -10.07 -9.59 0.57
CA SER A 161 -10.68 -10.84 1.07
C SER A 161 -10.55 -12.00 0.08
N ALA A 162 -10.28 -11.68 -1.18
CA ALA A 162 -10.02 -12.64 -2.25
C ALA A 162 -9.23 -11.99 -3.40
N VAL A 163 -8.62 -12.79 -4.25
CA VAL A 163 -8.02 -12.35 -5.51
C VAL A 163 -8.72 -13.08 -6.66
N PRO A 164 -9.53 -12.38 -7.47
CA PRO A 164 -10.22 -12.94 -8.64
C PRO A 164 -9.26 -13.60 -9.62
N ASP A 165 -9.75 -14.59 -10.39
CA ASP A 165 -8.90 -15.34 -11.34
C ASP A 165 -8.36 -14.47 -12.48
N GLU A 166 -9.10 -13.45 -12.90
CA GLU A 166 -8.63 -12.46 -13.87
C GLU A 166 -7.47 -11.64 -13.33
N ILE A 167 -7.54 -11.19 -12.07
CA ILE A 167 -6.46 -10.47 -11.42
C ILE A 167 -5.24 -11.39 -11.21
N ALA A 168 -5.45 -12.62 -10.77
CA ALA A 168 -4.35 -13.59 -10.61
C ALA A 168 -3.63 -13.88 -11.93
N ARG A 169 -4.36 -13.91 -13.06
CA ARG A 169 -3.77 -14.04 -14.41
C ARG A 169 -3.02 -12.79 -14.83
N GLU A 170 -3.60 -11.60 -14.56
CA GLU A 170 -2.97 -10.30 -14.86
C GLU A 170 -1.61 -10.16 -14.18
N ILE A 171 -1.50 -10.55 -12.90
CA ILE A 171 -0.24 -10.46 -12.13
C ILE A 171 0.62 -11.75 -12.21
N SER A 172 0.26 -12.70 -13.06
CA SER A 172 1.02 -13.95 -13.20
C SER A 172 2.50 -13.69 -13.52
N GLN A 173 3.38 -14.43 -12.84
CA GLN A 173 4.84 -14.36 -12.98
C GLN A 173 5.45 -12.98 -12.66
N VAL A 174 4.79 -12.18 -11.81
CA VAL A 174 5.36 -10.94 -11.29
C VAL A 174 6.62 -11.24 -10.46
N LYS A 175 7.62 -10.35 -10.48
CA LYS A 175 8.85 -10.54 -9.69
C LYS A 175 8.55 -10.54 -8.18
N ALA A 176 7.77 -9.59 -7.68
CA ALA A 176 7.35 -9.56 -6.29
C ALA A 176 5.84 -9.41 -6.16
N LEU A 177 5.22 -10.33 -5.42
CA LEU A 177 3.84 -10.22 -4.96
C LEU A 177 3.85 -9.76 -3.50
N ILE A 178 3.37 -8.54 -3.24
CA ILE A 178 3.13 -8.02 -1.89
C ILE A 178 1.63 -8.15 -1.64
N ILE A 179 1.23 -8.99 -0.70
CA ILE A 179 -0.16 -9.41 -0.54
C ILE A 179 -0.60 -9.41 0.92
N ASP A 180 -1.87 -9.05 1.13
CA ASP A 180 -2.57 -9.19 2.41
C ASP A 180 -2.40 -10.59 3.00
N ALA A 181 -2.02 -10.66 4.27
CA ALA A 181 -2.00 -11.89 5.05
C ALA A 181 -2.17 -11.54 6.53
N LEU A 182 -3.36 -11.11 6.89
CA LEU A 182 -3.65 -10.51 8.20
C LEU A 182 -3.19 -11.37 9.37
N ARG A 183 -3.48 -12.68 9.33
CA ARG A 183 -3.23 -13.68 10.38
C ARG A 183 -3.48 -15.10 9.88
N ASP A 184 -3.23 -16.10 10.73
CA ASP A 184 -3.53 -17.50 10.39
C ASP A 184 -5.02 -17.82 10.29
N LYS A 185 -5.82 -17.24 11.19
CA LYS A 185 -7.28 -17.47 11.24
C LYS A 185 -7.97 -16.67 10.12
N PRO A 186 -9.00 -17.24 9.48
CA PRO A 186 -9.80 -16.52 8.51
C PRO A 186 -10.36 -15.20 9.05
N HIS A 187 -10.50 -14.22 8.16
CA HIS A 187 -11.12 -12.93 8.42
C HIS A 187 -12.11 -12.59 7.30
N PRO A 188 -13.24 -11.92 7.58
CA PRO A 188 -14.26 -11.66 6.56
C PRO A 188 -13.78 -10.69 5.45
N THR A 189 -12.85 -9.80 5.75
CA THR A 189 -12.39 -8.75 4.83
C THR A 189 -10.93 -8.88 4.39
N HIS A 190 -10.16 -9.79 4.98
CA HIS A 190 -8.73 -9.96 4.71
C HIS A 190 -8.39 -11.42 4.44
N LEU A 191 -7.30 -11.65 3.71
CA LEU A 191 -6.74 -12.98 3.54
C LEU A 191 -6.08 -13.48 4.82
N SER A 192 -6.22 -14.76 5.08
CA SER A 192 -5.35 -15.48 6.00
C SER A 192 -4.03 -15.86 5.32
N VAL A 193 -3.00 -16.20 6.11
CA VAL A 193 -1.72 -16.71 5.58
C VAL A 193 -1.93 -17.86 4.59
N LYS A 194 -2.82 -18.79 4.91
CA LYS A 194 -3.14 -19.92 4.01
C LYS A 194 -3.70 -19.45 2.67
N GLN A 195 -4.68 -18.55 2.68
CA GLN A 195 -5.28 -18.02 1.47
C GLN A 195 -4.28 -17.20 0.64
N ALA A 196 -3.41 -16.40 1.28
CA ALA A 196 -2.34 -15.68 0.60
C ALA A 196 -1.36 -16.63 -0.11
N LEU A 197 -1.00 -17.76 0.52
CA LEU A 197 -0.18 -18.81 -0.10
C LEU A 197 -0.88 -19.50 -1.28
N GLU A 198 -2.20 -19.72 -1.19
CA GLU A 198 -3.00 -20.26 -2.30
C GLU A 198 -3.02 -19.30 -3.50
N VAL A 199 -3.11 -17.98 -3.25
CA VAL A 199 -2.97 -16.97 -4.31
C VAL A 199 -1.56 -17.00 -4.90
N ALA A 200 -0.51 -17.02 -4.08
CA ALA A 200 0.87 -17.10 -4.54
C ALA A 200 1.12 -18.34 -5.41
N ALA A 201 0.52 -19.49 -5.07
CA ALA A 201 0.62 -20.72 -5.89
C ALA A 201 -0.04 -20.57 -7.27
N ARG A 202 -1.12 -19.77 -7.41
CA ARG A 202 -1.76 -19.47 -8.70
C ARG A 202 -0.96 -18.46 -9.51
N VAL A 203 -0.49 -17.37 -8.87
CA VAL A 203 0.25 -16.27 -9.50
C VAL A 203 1.67 -16.69 -9.91
N LYS A 204 2.32 -17.55 -9.14
CA LYS A 204 3.71 -18.01 -9.32
C LYS A 204 4.71 -16.86 -9.41
N PRO A 205 4.75 -15.95 -8.44
CA PRO A 205 5.73 -14.87 -8.39
C PRO A 205 7.13 -15.41 -8.11
N GLU A 206 8.18 -14.65 -8.41
CA GLU A 206 9.55 -14.99 -7.99
C GLU A 206 9.69 -14.93 -6.46
N ALA A 207 9.05 -13.93 -5.81
CA ALA A 207 8.99 -13.78 -4.36
C ALA A 207 7.63 -13.28 -3.90
N THR A 208 7.20 -13.71 -2.69
CA THR A 208 5.97 -13.26 -2.05
C THR A 208 6.30 -12.59 -0.73
N TYR A 209 5.71 -11.43 -0.47
CA TYR A 209 5.82 -10.68 0.78
C TYR A 209 4.44 -10.44 1.37
N PHE A 210 4.25 -10.88 2.62
CA PHE A 210 3.00 -10.64 3.33
C PHE A 210 2.98 -9.23 3.92
N THR A 211 1.87 -8.54 3.76
CA THR A 211 1.62 -7.22 4.32
C THR A 211 0.31 -7.17 5.10
N HIS A 212 -0.06 -6.04 5.65
CA HIS A 212 -1.26 -5.81 6.46
C HIS A 212 -1.42 -6.77 7.65
N ILE A 213 -0.30 -7.08 8.29
CA ILE A 213 -0.19 -8.15 9.29
C ILE A 213 -0.65 -7.66 10.66
N SER A 214 -1.57 -8.38 11.28
CA SER A 214 -2.04 -8.09 12.64
C SER A 214 -1.05 -8.57 13.72
N HIS A 215 -1.33 -8.17 14.96
CA HIS A 215 -0.57 -8.62 16.14
C HIS A 215 -0.78 -10.11 16.50
N GLU A 216 -1.52 -10.87 15.68
CA GLU A 216 -1.70 -12.32 15.87
C GLU A 216 -0.66 -13.15 15.10
N LEU A 217 0.13 -12.53 14.21
CA LEU A 217 1.16 -13.21 13.40
C LEU A 217 2.56 -12.66 13.74
N PRO A 218 3.39 -13.38 14.51
CA PRO A 218 4.75 -12.95 14.83
C PRO A 218 5.69 -13.07 13.62
N GLN A 219 6.75 -12.27 13.58
CA GLN A 219 7.78 -12.36 12.55
C GLN A 219 8.44 -13.76 12.54
N ALA A 220 8.60 -14.38 13.69
CA ALA A 220 9.14 -15.74 13.81
C ALA A 220 8.31 -16.80 13.05
N ALA A 221 7.03 -16.51 12.70
CA ALA A 221 6.21 -17.39 11.89
C ALA A 221 6.76 -17.56 10.45
N GLU A 222 7.66 -16.68 10.01
CA GLU A 222 8.33 -16.81 8.71
C GLU A 222 9.09 -18.15 8.58
N ALA A 223 9.61 -18.69 9.65
CA ALA A 223 10.34 -19.97 9.65
C ALA A 223 9.52 -21.18 9.17
N ARG A 224 8.17 -21.07 9.19
CA ARG A 224 7.27 -22.13 8.71
C ARG A 224 6.76 -21.92 7.27
N LEU A 225 7.13 -20.79 6.64
CA LEU A 225 6.73 -20.47 5.28
C LEU A 225 7.64 -21.20 4.27
N GLN A 226 7.14 -21.30 3.04
CA GLN A 226 7.96 -21.75 1.91
C GLN A 226 9.09 -20.75 1.63
N ALA A 227 10.18 -21.22 1.04
CA ALA A 227 11.38 -20.40 0.79
C ALA A 227 11.12 -19.13 -0.05
N SER A 228 10.09 -19.12 -0.89
CA SER A 228 9.69 -17.97 -1.72
C SER A 228 8.77 -16.98 -1.00
N ALA A 229 8.27 -17.29 0.21
CA ALA A 229 7.38 -16.42 0.98
C ALA A 229 8.10 -15.83 2.19
N ARG A 230 7.87 -14.55 2.44
CA ARG A 230 8.45 -13.77 3.55
C ARG A 230 7.36 -12.99 4.26
N ILE A 231 7.55 -12.73 5.53
CA ILE A 231 6.74 -11.77 6.28
C ILE A 231 7.36 -10.38 6.12
N GLY A 232 6.63 -9.45 5.52
CA GLY A 232 7.04 -8.06 5.40
C GLY A 232 7.23 -7.40 6.76
N TYR A 233 8.10 -6.43 6.84
CA TYR A 233 8.35 -5.62 8.02
C TYR A 233 8.69 -4.19 7.62
N ASP A 234 8.56 -3.28 8.56
CA ASP A 234 8.80 -1.87 8.34
C ASP A 234 10.26 -1.60 7.96
N GLY A 235 10.47 -0.92 6.83
CA GLY A 235 11.80 -0.64 6.28
C GLY A 235 12.36 -1.74 5.36
N LEU A 236 11.59 -2.79 5.04
CA LEU A 236 11.96 -3.77 4.02
C LEU A 236 12.15 -3.06 2.67
N ARG A 237 13.29 -3.32 2.01
CA ARG A 237 13.62 -2.74 0.70
C ARG A 237 13.76 -3.82 -0.35
N LEU A 238 13.13 -3.60 -1.51
CA LEU A 238 13.22 -4.42 -2.70
C LEU A 238 13.82 -3.59 -3.83
N SER A 239 14.64 -4.21 -4.68
CA SER A 239 15.27 -3.56 -5.86
C SER A 239 15.11 -4.48 -7.06
N PHE A 240 14.78 -3.91 -8.23
CA PHE A 240 14.50 -4.61 -9.48
C PHE A 240 15.28 -4.03 -10.65
#